data_56d450f054160f6dcf5f5fdd08b7ad2f
#
_entry.id   56d450f054160f6dcf5f5fdd08b7ad2f
#
_cell.length_a   1.000
_cell.length_b   1.000
_cell.length_c   1.000
_cell.angle_alpha   90.00
_cell.angle_beta   90.00
_cell.angle_gamma   90.00
#
_symmetry.space_group_name_H-M   'P 1'
#
loop_
_entity.id
_entity.type
_entity.pdbx_description
1 polymer ?
#
loop_
_entity_poly.entity_id
_entity_poly.type
_entity_poly.pdbx_seq_one_letter_code
_entity_poly.pdbx_strand_id
1 'polypeptide(L)' 'MLWFDDRKDISTEQKIQNAVAFFQEKYGSKPDCCYVNVTSQQKEISQKLKGLRVEISRYVMPNHFLLEKDH' A
#
# COMPACT_ATOMS: atom_id res chain seq x y z
N MET A 1 -9.04 3.10 2.33
CA MET A 1 -9.38 1.70 2.02
C MET A 1 -8.36 0.78 2.64
N LEU A 2 -8.81 -0.23 3.33
CA LEU A 2 -7.92 -1.21 3.94
C LEU A 2 -7.84 -2.44 3.05
N TRP A 3 -6.62 -2.84 2.71
CA TRP A 3 -6.34 -3.97 1.84
C TRP A 3 -5.54 -5.03 2.60
N PHE A 4 -5.93 -6.28 2.46
CA PHE A 4 -5.22 -7.39 3.11
C PHE A 4 -4.64 -8.32 2.06
N ASP A 5 -3.36 -8.67 2.20
CA ASP A 5 -2.70 -9.61 1.31
C ASP A 5 -1.54 -10.28 2.06
N ASP A 6 -1.71 -11.54 2.39
CA ASP A 6 -0.71 -12.30 3.15
C ASP A 6 0.08 -13.27 2.27
N ARG A 7 -0.01 -13.15 0.96
CA ARG A 7 0.74 -14.03 0.05
C ARG A 7 2.23 -13.85 0.25
N LYS A 8 2.95 -14.97 0.19
CA LYS A 8 4.39 -14.95 0.39
C LYS A 8 5.18 -15.06 -0.91
N ASP A 9 4.49 -15.34 -2.00
CA ASP A 9 5.11 -15.54 -3.31
C ASP A 9 5.20 -14.25 -4.12
N ILE A 10 4.72 -13.15 -3.61
CA ILE A 10 4.83 -11.85 -4.26
C ILE A 10 5.44 -10.84 -3.29
N SER A 11 6.09 -9.82 -3.84
CA SER A 11 6.74 -8.79 -3.05
C SER A 11 5.72 -7.86 -2.40
N THR A 12 6.17 -7.14 -1.36
CA THR A 12 5.35 -6.10 -0.74
C THR A 12 4.98 -5.02 -1.76
N GLU A 13 5.91 -4.66 -2.64
CA GLU A 13 5.64 -3.71 -3.70
C GLU A 13 4.49 -4.18 -4.59
N GLN A 14 4.50 -5.44 -4.99
CA GLN A 14 3.44 -5.99 -5.83
C GLN A 14 2.10 -5.98 -5.10
N LYS A 15 2.10 -6.27 -3.80
CA LYS A 15 0.88 -6.20 -3.00
C LYS A 15 0.30 -4.79 -3.00
N ILE A 16 1.17 -3.79 -2.84
CA ILE A 16 0.74 -2.40 -2.85
C ILE A 16 0.20 -2.01 -4.23
N GLN A 17 0.87 -2.43 -5.30
CA GLN A 17 0.39 -2.14 -6.65
C GLN A 17 -0.98 -2.74 -6.91
N ASN A 18 -1.21 -3.97 -6.43
CA ASN A 18 -2.51 -4.60 -6.55
C ASN A 18 -3.58 -3.83 -5.79
N ALA A 19 -3.23 -3.36 -4.59
CA ALA A 19 -4.15 -2.56 -3.78
C ALA A 19 -4.47 -1.23 -4.45
N VAL A 20 -3.47 -0.59 -5.06
CA VAL A 20 -3.67 0.67 -5.79
C VAL A 20 -4.61 0.46 -6.97
N ALA A 21 -4.41 -0.62 -7.73
CA ALA A 21 -5.28 -0.90 -8.86
C ALA A 21 -6.73 -1.11 -8.41
N PHE A 22 -6.93 -1.82 -7.33
CA PHE A 22 -8.26 -2.05 -6.78
C PHE A 22 -8.88 -0.74 -6.28
N PHE A 23 -8.08 0.09 -5.62
CA PHE A 23 -8.52 1.39 -5.14
C PHE A 23 -8.99 2.26 -6.31
N GLN A 24 -8.19 2.30 -7.38
CA GLN A 24 -8.52 3.10 -8.55
C GLN A 24 -9.80 2.61 -9.22
N GLU A 25 -9.99 1.31 -9.30
CA GLU A 25 -11.19 0.74 -9.86
C GLU A 25 -12.42 1.09 -9.02
N LYS A 26 -12.27 1.04 -7.69
CA LYS A 26 -13.38 1.28 -6.80
C LYS A 26 -13.77 2.76 -6.69
N TYR A 27 -12.78 3.65 -6.65
CA TYR A 27 -13.01 5.07 -6.40
C TYR A 27 -12.81 5.97 -7.61
N GLY A 28 -12.33 5.41 -8.71
CA GLY A 28 -12.14 6.18 -9.94
C GLY A 28 -10.89 7.05 -9.97
N SER A 29 -10.05 6.99 -8.96
CA SER A 29 -8.81 7.75 -8.91
C SER A 29 -7.80 7.03 -8.04
N LYS A 30 -6.51 7.38 -8.22
CA LYS A 30 -5.42 6.75 -7.49
C LYS A 30 -5.32 7.29 -6.06
N PRO A 31 -4.89 6.46 -5.11
CA PRO A 31 -4.62 6.95 -3.76
C PRO A 31 -3.35 7.80 -3.75
N ASP A 32 -3.21 8.66 -2.76
CA ASP A 32 -2.02 9.49 -2.57
C ASP A 32 -1.07 8.88 -1.56
N CYS A 33 -1.57 8.05 -0.66
CA CYS A 33 -0.79 7.54 0.45
C CYS A 33 -1.16 6.09 0.75
N CYS A 34 -0.15 5.31 1.15
CA CYS A 34 -0.33 3.95 1.62
C CYS A 34 0.42 3.78 2.93
N TYR A 35 -0.29 3.40 3.99
CA TYR A 35 0.33 3.10 5.28
C TYR A 35 0.55 1.60 5.38
N VAL A 36 1.73 1.22 5.82
CA VAL A 36 2.14 -0.19 5.92
C VAL A 36 2.58 -0.52 7.34
N ASN A 37 2.57 -1.81 7.66
CA ASN A 37 3.00 -2.29 8.96
C ASN A 37 4.49 -2.00 9.18
N VAL A 38 4.88 -1.84 10.45
CA VAL A 38 6.27 -1.52 10.82
C VAL A 38 7.26 -2.61 10.42
N THR A 39 6.80 -3.83 10.16
CA THR A 39 7.68 -4.92 9.73
C THR A 39 7.94 -4.90 8.23
N SER A 40 7.24 -4.07 7.47
CA SER A 40 7.45 -3.96 6.03
C SER A 40 8.80 -3.34 5.74
N GLN A 41 9.46 -3.83 4.67
CA GLN A 41 10.75 -3.31 4.28
C GLN A 41 10.57 -2.13 3.35
N GLN A 42 10.57 -0.95 3.93
CA GLN A 42 10.26 0.27 3.20
C GLN A 42 11.21 0.53 2.02
N LYS A 43 12.47 0.18 2.17
CA LYS A 43 13.44 0.42 1.09
C LYS A 43 13.17 -0.40 -0.16
N GLU A 44 12.37 -1.45 -0.06
CA GLU A 44 12.00 -2.26 -1.22
C GLU A 44 10.86 -1.64 -2.01
N ILE A 45 10.10 -0.72 -1.42
CA ILE A 45 8.86 -0.25 -1.98
C ILE A 45 8.85 1.23 -2.34
N SER A 46 9.60 2.05 -1.60
CA SER A 46 9.41 3.50 -1.63
C SER A 46 9.80 4.18 -2.95
N GLN A 47 10.82 3.65 -3.63
CA GLN A 47 11.40 4.36 -4.76
C GLN A 47 10.68 4.13 -6.08
N LYS A 48 9.88 3.07 -6.18
CA LYS A 48 9.31 2.65 -7.44
C LYS A 48 7.83 2.95 -7.61
N LEU A 49 7.19 3.42 -6.56
CA LEU A 49 5.77 3.70 -6.59
C LEU A 49 5.54 5.19 -6.78
N LYS A 50 5.69 5.63 -8.02
CA LYS A 50 5.58 7.05 -8.35
C LYS A 50 4.21 7.60 -7.98
N GLY A 51 4.21 8.76 -7.34
CA GLY A 51 2.97 9.43 -6.99
C GLY A 51 2.28 8.85 -5.76
N LEU A 52 2.86 7.82 -5.16
CA LEU A 52 2.29 7.21 -3.96
C LEU A 52 3.28 7.39 -2.80
N ARG A 53 2.83 8.07 -1.75
CA ARG A 53 3.61 8.20 -0.53
C ARG A 53 3.39 6.96 0.32
N VAL A 54 4.45 6.24 0.66
CA VAL A 54 4.38 5.05 1.49
C VAL A 54 4.96 5.38 2.86
N GLU A 55 4.18 5.17 3.91
CA GLU A 55 4.59 5.47 5.28
C GLU A 55 4.33 4.29 6.19
N ILE A 56 5.20 4.13 7.19
CA ILE A 56 5.06 3.08 8.19
C ILE A 56 4.14 3.56 9.29
N SER A 57 3.21 2.70 9.70
CA SER A 57 2.30 3.00 10.80
C SER A 57 2.17 1.81 11.72
N ARG A 58 2.33 2.05 13.01
CA ARG A 58 2.14 1.00 14.02
C ARG A 58 0.68 0.59 14.18
N TYR A 59 -0.23 1.38 13.63
CA TYR A 59 -1.67 1.07 13.71
C TYR A 59 -2.13 0.17 12.58
N VAL A 60 -1.27 -0.09 11.60
CA VAL A 60 -1.59 -1.00 10.49
C VAL A 60 -1.06 -2.39 10.86
N MET A 61 -1.94 -3.38 10.83
CA MET A 61 -1.56 -4.75 11.19
C MET A 61 -0.71 -5.40 10.09
N PRO A 62 0.03 -6.47 10.43
CA PRO A 62 0.82 -7.17 9.42
C PRO A 62 -0.01 -7.59 8.24
N ASN A 63 0.56 -7.50 7.04
CA ASN A 63 -0.06 -7.87 5.77
C ASN A 63 -1.28 -7.01 5.40
N HIS A 64 -1.47 -5.91 6.11
CA HIS A 64 -2.52 -4.93 5.78
C HIS A 64 -1.90 -3.68 5.19
N PHE A 65 -2.67 -3.00 4.34
CA PHE A 65 -2.25 -1.78 3.65
C PHE A 65 -3.42 -0.81 3.68
N LEU A 66 -3.19 0.35 4.26
CA LEU A 66 -4.24 1.38 4.34
C LEU A 66 -3.96 2.44 3.27
N LEU A 67 -4.84 2.52 2.28
CA LEU A 67 -4.70 3.44 1.17
C LEU A 67 -5.67 4.59 1.34
N GLU A 68 -5.17 5.79 1.18
CA GLU A 68 -5.97 7.00 1.35
C GLU A 68 -5.68 8.00 0.25
N LYS A 69 -6.69 8.81 -0.05
CA LYS A 69 -6.55 9.89 -1.00
C LYS A 69 -6.77 11.20 -0.27
N ASP A 70 -5.80 12.08 -0.37
CA ASP A 70 -5.91 13.44 0.18
C ASP A 70 -6.74 14.30 -0.78
N HIS A 71 -7.40 15.27 -0.20
CA HIS A 71 -8.17 16.22 -1.00
C HIS A 71 -7.42 17.51 -1.22
#